data_27f618e0be48e68a865304dc8f128dbc
#
_entry.id   27f618e0be48e68a865304dc8f128dbc
#
_cell.length_a   1.000
_cell.length_b   1.000
_cell.length_c   1.000
_cell.angle_alpha   90.00
_cell.angle_beta   90.00
_cell.angle_gamma   90.00
#
_symmetry.space_group_name_H-M   'P 1'
#
loop_
_entity.id
_entity.type
_entity.pdbx_description
1 polymer ?
#
loop_
_entity_poly.entity_id
_entity_poly.type
_entity_poly.pdbx_seq_one_letter_code
_entity_poly.pdbx_strand_id
1 'polypeptide(L)'
;MSQKKMFHILQGGGIYKEPGFAFIREIVQNAFDASKIQMWNDIKAGIYDAYFRDNNKSVDSIVFPDDIMPSIYRQYPINLTITWLNEAKDTIHIECEDFGTGISESSLLRMTKYVGESHHKDQWYVDNYDNMPYWLRP
;
A
#
# COMPACT_ATOMS: atom_id res chain seq x y z
N MET A 1 -4.13 10.92 -6.55
CA MET A 1 -5.03 10.15 -7.43
C MET A 1 -5.20 8.75 -6.86
N SER A 2 -6.42 8.30 -6.64
CA SER A 2 -6.65 6.95 -6.11
C SER A 2 -6.40 5.89 -7.18
N GLN A 3 -5.93 4.73 -6.74
CA GLN A 3 -5.84 3.55 -7.58
C GLN A 3 -6.70 2.44 -7.00
N LYS A 4 -7.56 1.89 -7.83
CA LYS A 4 -8.46 0.82 -7.44
C LYS A 4 -7.98 -0.48 -8.09
N LYS A 5 -7.72 -1.47 -7.26
CA LYS A 5 -7.29 -2.79 -7.69
C LYS A 5 -8.41 -3.78 -7.41
N MET A 6 -8.88 -4.47 -8.44
CA MET A 6 -9.97 -5.43 -8.32
C MET A 6 -9.47 -6.81 -8.70
N PHE A 7 -9.76 -7.79 -7.86
CA PHE A 7 -9.36 -9.17 -8.06
C PHE A 7 -10.51 -10.11 -7.75
N HIS A 8 -10.63 -11.16 -8.54
CA HIS A 8 -11.61 -12.21 -8.36
C HIS A 8 -10.88 -13.49 -7.97
N ILE A 9 -11.24 -14.04 -6.81
CA ILE A 9 -10.64 -15.26 -6.29
C ILE A 9 -11.72 -16.33 -6.16
N LEU A 10 -11.47 -17.50 -6.74
CA LEU A 10 -12.34 -18.66 -6.57
C LEU A 10 -12.05 -19.30 -5.22
N GLN A 11 -13.10 -19.47 -4.42
CA GLN A 11 -13.04 -20.14 -3.14
C GLN A 11 -13.61 -21.54 -3.31
N GLY A 12 -12.75 -22.50 -3.53
CA GLY A 12 -13.17 -23.88 -3.74
C GLY A 12 -12.21 -24.89 -3.14
N GLY A 13 -12.74 -25.94 -2.55
CA GLY A 13 -12.11 -27.20 -2.21
C GLY A 13 -10.68 -27.23 -1.71
N GLY A 14 -10.31 -26.49 -0.71
CA GLY A 14 -9.01 -26.61 -0.05
C GLY A 14 -7.78 -26.22 -0.88
N ILE A 15 -7.93 -26.09 -2.18
CA ILE A 15 -6.83 -25.77 -3.10
C ILE A 15 -6.33 -24.33 -2.91
N TYR A 16 -7.20 -23.43 -2.45
CA TYR A 16 -6.93 -22.00 -2.41
C TYR A 16 -6.71 -21.45 -0.99
N LYS A 17 -6.54 -22.30 0.01
CA LYS A 17 -6.39 -21.84 1.40
C LYS A 17 -5.18 -20.93 1.57
N GLU A 18 -4.00 -21.39 1.20
CA GLU A 18 -2.77 -20.60 1.36
C GLU A 18 -2.54 -19.61 0.21
N PRO A 19 -2.68 -20.01 -1.07
CA PRO A 19 -2.49 -19.07 -2.16
C PRO A 19 -3.44 -17.87 -2.12
N GLY A 20 -4.70 -18.08 -1.73
CA GLY A 20 -5.69 -17.01 -1.61
C GLY A 20 -5.33 -16.00 -0.54
N PHE A 21 -4.95 -16.46 0.66
CA PHE A 21 -4.53 -15.59 1.75
C PHE A 21 -3.22 -14.87 1.44
N ALA A 22 -2.26 -15.54 0.82
CA ALA A 22 -1.01 -14.94 0.40
C ALA A 22 -1.27 -13.82 -0.61
N PHE A 23 -2.20 -14.02 -1.53
CA PHE A 23 -2.58 -13.02 -2.53
C PHE A 23 -3.19 -11.76 -1.89
N ILE A 24 -4.13 -11.95 -0.96
CA ILE A 24 -4.75 -10.83 -0.21
C ILE A 24 -3.69 -10.07 0.57
N ARG A 25 -2.80 -10.78 1.26
CA ARG A 25 -1.71 -10.17 2.01
C ARG A 25 -0.82 -9.31 1.10
N GLU A 26 -0.48 -9.83 -0.07
CA GLU A 26 0.35 -9.08 -1.03
C GLU A 26 -0.35 -7.82 -1.53
N ILE A 27 -1.64 -7.89 -1.83
CA ILE A 27 -2.42 -6.72 -2.25
C ILE A 27 -2.38 -5.63 -1.17
N VAL A 28 -2.66 -6.01 0.06
CA VAL A 28 -2.69 -5.07 1.20
C VAL A 28 -1.30 -4.51 1.47
N GLN A 29 -0.28 -5.36 1.47
CA GLN A 29 1.11 -4.93 1.67
C GLN A 29 1.54 -3.93 0.61
N ASN A 30 1.22 -4.18 -0.66
CA ASN A 30 1.54 -3.27 -1.75
C ASN A 30 0.81 -1.93 -1.60
N ALA A 31 -0.43 -1.94 -1.14
CA ALA A 31 -1.19 -0.72 -0.89
C ALA A 31 -0.54 0.10 0.24
N PHE A 32 -0.12 -0.56 1.32
CA PHE A 32 0.62 0.10 2.41
C PHE A 32 1.92 0.71 1.93
N ASP A 33 2.70 -0.03 1.18
CA ASP A 33 4.00 0.43 0.69
C ASP A 33 3.84 1.63 -0.25
N ALA A 34 2.89 1.55 -1.17
CA ALA A 34 2.61 2.64 -2.09
C ALA A 34 2.14 3.91 -1.33
N SER A 35 1.32 3.73 -0.32
CA SER A 35 0.81 4.85 0.50
C SER A 35 1.92 5.48 1.33
N LYS A 36 2.79 4.69 1.94
CA LYS A 36 3.94 5.20 2.71
C LYS A 36 4.88 6.02 1.83
N ILE A 37 5.18 5.52 0.64
CA ILE A 37 6.06 6.21 -0.30
C ILE A 37 5.42 7.51 -0.76
N GLN A 38 4.14 7.51 -1.11
CA GLN A 38 3.43 8.73 -1.50
C GLN A 38 3.43 9.76 -0.38
N MET A 39 3.12 9.33 0.84
CA MET A 39 3.14 10.23 2.00
C MET A 39 4.51 10.85 2.19
N TRP A 40 5.57 10.06 2.11
CA TRP A 40 6.94 10.57 2.24
C TRP A 40 7.28 11.55 1.12
N ASN A 41 6.92 11.24 -0.12
CA ASN A 41 7.13 12.13 -1.24
C ASN A 41 6.40 13.47 -1.05
N ASP A 42 5.18 13.43 -0.56
CA ASP A 42 4.38 14.64 -0.30
C ASP A 42 4.98 15.47 0.84
N ILE A 43 5.46 14.83 1.89
CA ILE A 43 6.17 15.51 2.99
C ILE A 43 7.44 16.18 2.46
N LYS A 44 8.23 15.49 1.68
CA LYS A 44 9.47 16.03 1.11
C LYS A 44 9.19 17.14 0.08
N ALA A 45 8.07 17.08 -0.60
CA ALA A 45 7.65 18.12 -1.54
C ALA A 45 7.13 19.39 -0.86
N GLY A 46 6.99 19.38 0.47
CA GLY A 46 6.58 20.55 1.23
C GLY A 46 5.07 20.73 1.38
N ILE A 47 4.27 19.75 0.97
CA ILE A 47 2.79 19.85 1.01
C ILE A 47 2.30 20.06 2.44
N TYR A 48 2.99 19.51 3.43
CA TYR A 48 2.59 19.55 4.84
C TYR A 48 3.43 20.50 5.69
N ASP A 49 4.27 21.36 5.09
CA ASP A 49 5.17 22.23 5.85
C ASP A 49 4.44 23.14 6.83
N ALA A 50 3.28 23.66 6.45
CA ALA A 50 2.45 24.49 7.33
C ALA A 50 1.95 23.71 8.54
N TYR A 51 1.55 22.45 8.35
CA TYR A 51 1.10 21.57 9.44
C TYR A 51 2.20 21.31 10.45
N PHE A 52 3.41 21.03 9.98
CA PHE A 52 4.56 20.81 10.87
C PHE A 52 4.89 22.06 11.65
N ARG A 53 4.94 23.22 10.97
CA ARG A 53 5.23 24.49 11.60
C ARG A 53 4.18 24.87 12.65
N ASP A 54 2.89 24.69 12.34
CA ASP A 54 1.79 25.02 13.24
C ASP A 54 1.78 24.14 14.50
N ASN A 55 2.38 22.96 14.43
CA ASN A 55 2.51 22.01 15.54
C ASN A 55 3.90 22.08 16.19
N ASN A 56 4.71 23.09 15.90
CA ASN A 56 6.07 23.23 16.40
C ASN A 56 6.97 22.02 16.12
N LYS A 57 6.76 21.40 14.96
CA LYS A 57 7.54 20.26 14.50
C LYS A 57 8.29 20.62 13.22
N SER A 58 9.35 19.87 12.93
CA SER A 58 10.14 20.03 11.72
C SER A 58 10.12 18.74 10.90
N VAL A 59 10.01 18.87 9.59
CA VAL A 59 10.12 17.74 8.67
C VAL A 59 11.46 17.03 8.84
N ASP A 60 12.53 17.79 9.09
CA ASP A 60 13.88 17.23 9.25
C ASP A 60 14.07 16.44 10.55
N SER A 61 13.15 16.57 11.50
CA SER A 61 13.22 15.86 12.78
C SER A 61 12.32 14.62 12.85
N ILE A 62 11.79 14.15 11.73
CA ILE A 62 10.97 12.95 11.70
C ILE A 62 11.86 11.71 11.89
N VAL A 63 11.69 11.03 13.02
CA VAL A 63 12.41 9.81 13.37
C VAL A 63 11.43 8.67 13.64
N PHE A 64 10.36 8.95 14.37
CA PHE A 64 9.37 7.97 14.79
C PHE A 64 8.00 8.23 14.14
N PRO A 65 7.12 7.21 14.10
CA PRO A 65 5.77 7.39 13.56
C PRO A 65 4.99 8.54 14.18
N ASP A 66 5.17 8.77 15.48
CA ASP A 66 4.48 9.84 16.20
C ASP A 66 4.96 11.24 15.82
N ASP A 67 6.06 11.36 15.12
CA ASP A 67 6.56 12.65 14.62
C ASP A 67 5.73 13.17 13.44
N ILE A 68 4.87 12.33 12.87
CA ILE A 68 3.92 12.71 11.83
C ILE A 68 2.53 12.76 12.44
N MET A 69 1.84 13.89 12.26
CA MET A 69 0.51 14.09 12.85
C MET A 69 -0.52 13.11 12.26
N PRO A 70 -1.48 12.65 13.07
CA PRO A 70 -2.54 11.75 12.60
C PRO A 70 -3.35 12.28 11.42
N SER A 71 -3.52 13.60 11.31
CA SER A 71 -4.22 14.24 10.20
C SER A 71 -3.54 13.99 8.85
N ILE A 72 -2.22 13.83 8.85
CA ILE A 72 -1.46 13.51 7.64
C ILE A 72 -1.71 12.05 7.24
N TYR A 73 -1.66 11.12 8.19
CA TYR A 73 -1.93 9.71 7.91
C TYR A 73 -3.32 9.50 7.31
N ARG A 74 -4.31 10.28 7.74
CA ARG A 74 -5.68 10.17 7.23
C ARG A 74 -5.84 10.56 5.78
N GLN A 75 -4.84 11.20 5.18
CA GLN A 75 -4.87 11.54 3.76
C GLN A 75 -4.54 10.34 2.85
N TYR A 76 -4.10 9.23 3.43
CA TYR A 76 -3.66 8.04 2.71
C TYR A 76 -4.43 6.80 3.17
N PRO A 77 -5.77 6.80 3.07
CA PRO A 77 -6.56 5.66 3.48
C PRO A 77 -6.35 4.48 2.52
N ILE A 78 -6.50 3.29 3.08
CA ILE A 78 -6.54 2.05 2.29
C ILE A 78 -7.92 1.44 2.52
N ASN A 79 -8.67 1.25 1.45
CA ASN A 79 -10.02 0.71 1.50
C ASN A 79 -10.00 -0.70 0.92
N LEU A 80 -10.29 -1.68 1.76
CA LEU A 80 -10.39 -3.07 1.37
C LEU A 80 -11.85 -3.52 1.45
N THR A 81 -12.39 -3.97 0.33
CA THR A 81 -13.76 -4.46 0.24
C THR A 81 -13.73 -5.90 -0.27
N ILE A 82 -14.38 -6.78 0.47
CA ILE A 82 -14.49 -8.20 0.12
C ILE A 82 -15.97 -8.56 0.10
N THR A 83 -16.45 -9.03 -1.04
CA THR A 83 -17.87 -9.40 -1.21
C THR A 83 -18.00 -10.73 -1.93
N TRP A 84 -19.10 -11.43 -1.66
CA TRP A 84 -19.47 -12.59 -2.47
C TRP A 84 -19.96 -12.11 -3.83
N LEU A 85 -19.42 -12.72 -4.89
CA LEU A 85 -19.80 -12.35 -6.25
C LEU A 85 -21.07 -13.04 -6.70
N ASN A 86 -21.40 -14.21 -6.12
CA ASN A 86 -22.55 -15.01 -6.50
C ASN A 86 -23.31 -15.57 -5.28
N GLU A 87 -24.52 -16.06 -5.50
CA GLU A 87 -25.35 -16.63 -4.44
C GLU A 87 -24.78 -17.94 -3.89
N ALA A 88 -24.09 -18.72 -4.71
CA ALA A 88 -23.44 -19.96 -4.29
C ALA A 88 -22.28 -19.74 -3.32
N LYS A 89 -21.79 -18.48 -3.19
CA LYS A 89 -20.69 -18.09 -2.31
C LYS A 89 -19.40 -18.87 -2.56
N ASP A 90 -19.13 -19.20 -3.83
CA ASP A 90 -17.92 -19.88 -4.26
C ASP A 90 -16.89 -18.94 -4.86
N THR A 91 -17.29 -17.70 -5.17
CA THR A 91 -16.42 -16.69 -5.75
C THR A 91 -16.51 -15.40 -4.94
N ILE A 92 -15.36 -14.87 -4.55
CA ILE A 92 -15.30 -13.58 -3.87
C ILE A 92 -14.71 -12.52 -4.78
N HIS A 93 -15.19 -11.31 -4.59
CA HIS A 93 -14.65 -10.11 -5.22
C HIS A 93 -13.85 -9.35 -4.17
N ILE A 94 -12.60 -9.07 -4.47
CA ILE A 94 -11.72 -8.28 -3.60
C ILE A 94 -11.37 -6.99 -4.32
N GLU A 95 -11.62 -5.89 -3.64
CA GLU A 95 -11.32 -4.56 -4.13
C GLU A 95 -10.43 -3.85 -3.12
N CYS A 96 -9.27 -3.39 -3.55
CA CYS A 96 -8.36 -2.64 -2.72
C CYS A 96 -8.08 -1.30 -3.39
N GLU A 97 -8.42 -0.22 -2.69
CA GLU A 97 -8.20 1.14 -3.14
C GLU A 97 -7.17 1.81 -2.25
N ASP A 98 -6.17 2.43 -2.86
CA ASP A 98 -5.20 3.25 -2.15
C ASP A 98 -4.98 4.59 -2.89
N PHE A 99 -4.33 5.51 -2.20
CA PHE A 99 -3.98 6.83 -2.73
C PHE A 99 -2.46 6.99 -2.84
N GLY A 100 -1.78 5.87 -3.03
CA GLY A 100 -0.33 5.83 -3.12
C GLY A 100 0.23 6.06 -4.51
N THR A 101 1.50 5.73 -4.65
CA THR A 101 2.25 5.91 -5.92
C THR A 101 1.78 4.96 -7.02
N GLY A 102 0.99 3.95 -6.67
CA GLY A 102 0.56 2.95 -7.61
C GLY A 102 1.51 1.76 -7.73
N ILE A 103 1.17 0.88 -8.62
CA ILE A 103 1.95 -0.31 -8.91
C ILE A 103 2.33 -0.29 -10.39
N SER A 104 3.57 -0.65 -10.70
CA SER A 104 4.01 -0.74 -12.08
C SER A 104 3.36 -1.93 -12.79
N GLU A 105 3.26 -1.87 -14.11
CA GLU A 105 2.74 -2.97 -14.90
C GLU A 105 3.55 -4.26 -14.67
N SER A 106 4.87 -4.16 -14.60
CA SER A 106 5.73 -5.31 -14.34
C SER A 106 5.48 -5.93 -12.97
N SER A 107 5.24 -5.11 -11.95
CA SER A 107 4.91 -5.59 -10.61
C SER A 107 3.53 -6.25 -10.58
N LEU A 108 2.57 -5.68 -11.31
CA LEU A 108 1.22 -6.25 -11.42
C LEU A 108 1.28 -7.63 -12.08
N LEU A 109 2.04 -7.77 -13.16
CA LEU A 109 2.21 -9.05 -13.85
C LEU A 109 2.86 -10.09 -12.93
N ARG A 110 3.85 -9.69 -12.13
CA ARG A 110 4.45 -10.58 -11.14
C ARG A 110 3.46 -11.03 -10.07
N MET A 111 2.61 -10.14 -9.61
CA MET A 111 1.58 -10.48 -8.63
C MET A 111 0.60 -11.53 -9.15
N THR A 112 0.22 -11.44 -10.42
CA THR A 112 -0.70 -12.39 -11.04
C THR A 112 -0.04 -13.73 -11.37
N LYS A 113 1.26 -13.73 -11.62
CA LYS A 113 2.02 -14.91 -12.04
C LYS A 113 2.66 -15.65 -10.88
N TYR A 114 3.17 -14.91 -9.89
CA TYR A 114 3.92 -15.45 -8.75
C TYR A 114 3.35 -14.92 -7.45
N VAL A 115 2.32 -15.60 -6.95
CA VAL A 115 1.69 -15.24 -5.67
C VAL A 115 2.72 -15.37 -4.55
N GLY A 116 2.87 -14.31 -3.76
CA GLY A 116 3.81 -14.27 -2.65
C GLY A 116 5.15 -13.63 -2.96
N GLU A 117 5.43 -13.29 -4.22
CA GLU A 117 6.62 -12.48 -4.53
C GLU A 117 6.39 -11.01 -4.20
N SER A 118 7.35 -10.44 -3.49
CA SER A 118 7.33 -9.03 -3.17
C SER A 118 8.05 -8.22 -4.25
N HIS A 119 7.48 -7.10 -4.66
CA HIS A 119 8.11 -6.18 -5.57
C HIS A 119 9.06 -5.17 -4.88
N HIS A 120 9.25 -5.32 -3.57
CA HIS A 120 10.15 -4.45 -2.79
C HIS A 120 11.59 -4.48 -3.26
N LYS A 121 11.95 -5.49 -4.05
CA LYS A 121 13.31 -5.66 -4.60
C LYS A 121 13.51 -4.93 -5.91
N ASP A 122 12.50 -4.24 -6.42
CA ASP A 122 12.67 -3.43 -7.63
C ASP A 122 13.67 -2.30 -7.36
N GLN A 123 14.55 -2.05 -8.33
CA GLN A 123 15.61 -1.06 -8.21
C GLN A 123 15.07 0.33 -7.83
N TRP A 124 13.90 0.67 -8.33
CA TRP A 124 13.25 1.94 -8.02
C TRP A 124 13.05 2.13 -6.50
N TYR A 125 12.65 1.09 -5.81
CA TYR A 125 12.46 1.16 -4.35
C TYR A 125 13.79 1.36 -3.64
N VAL A 126 14.83 0.67 -4.08
CA VAL A 126 16.17 0.80 -3.50
C VAL A 126 16.68 2.22 -3.65
N ASP A 127 16.53 2.80 -4.84
CA ASP A 127 17.03 4.15 -5.15
C ASP A 127 16.27 5.25 -4.39
N ASN A 128 15.04 5.00 -3.96
CA ASN A 128 14.20 5.99 -3.27
C ASN A 128 14.20 5.87 -1.76
N TYR A 129 15.02 4.98 -1.18
CA TYR A 129 15.07 4.81 0.28
C TYR A 129 15.97 5.81 1.00
N ASP A 130 16.81 6.53 0.27
CA ASP A 130 17.72 7.48 0.86
C ASP A 130 16.94 8.57 1.61
N ASN A 131 17.35 8.83 2.85
CA ASN A 131 16.73 9.77 3.78
C ASN A 131 15.29 9.41 4.23
N MET A 132 14.76 8.27 3.80
CA MET A 132 13.46 7.80 4.27
C MET A 132 13.63 7.15 5.64
N PRO A 133 12.79 7.51 6.64
CA PRO A 133 12.80 6.85 7.93
C PRO A 133 12.64 5.34 7.80
N TYR A 134 13.36 4.58 8.62
CA TYR A 134 13.39 3.12 8.51
C TYR A 134 11.99 2.49 8.53
N TRP A 135 11.13 2.95 9.41
CA TRP A 135 9.78 2.39 9.56
C TRP A 135 8.85 2.69 8.37
N LEU A 136 9.21 3.66 7.51
CA LEU A 136 8.46 3.95 6.28
C LEU A 136 8.92 3.12 5.08
N ARG A 137 10.09 2.50 5.20
CA ARG A 137 10.63 1.71 4.08
C ARG A 137 9.79 0.46 3.84
N PRO A 138 9.50 0.15 2.58
CA PRO A 138 8.78 -1.07 2.24
C PRO A 138 9.46 -2.34 2.72
#